data_a5fd3a5021cba240481f742c578299fb
#
_entry.id   a5fd3a5021cba240481f742c578299fb
#
_cell.length_a   1.000
_cell.length_b   1.000
_cell.length_c   1.000
_cell.angle_alpha   90.00
_cell.angle_beta   90.00
_cell.angle_gamma   90.00
#
_symmetry.space_group_name_H-M   'P 1'
#
loop_
_entity.id
_entity.type
_entity.pdbx_description
1 polymer ?
#
loop_
_entity_poly.entity_id
_entity_poly.type
_entity_poly.pdbx_seq_one_letter_code
_entity_poly.pdbx_strand_id
1 'polypeptide(L)'
;AEWYPFKAAWLREHEPETYRRTAHLVDAPDWVTYKLTGEWTTNINSAAIRMYYNRDKGGWPEDFYETIGCGDVFDKIPERVLDLGTPVGTLGTIPAQLLGLRPGIPVAQGLADAWAGQIGLGVLSPGSMALITGSSHVLTGQSDTEIHGQGFFGAYTDGVMPGQYTV
;
A
#
# COMPACT_ATOMS: atom_id res chain seq x y z
N ALA A 1 -15.27 -1.14 7.55
CA ALA A 1 -14.02 -1.87 7.66
C ALA A 1 -13.26 -1.87 6.32
N GLU A 2 -12.63 -0.73 5.97
CA GLU A 2 -11.87 -0.62 4.71
C GLU A 2 -10.44 -1.14 4.87
N TRP A 3 -9.95 -1.18 6.11
CA TRP A 3 -8.59 -1.51 6.45
C TRP A 3 -8.26 -2.98 6.21
N TYR A 4 -7.08 -3.22 5.72
CA TYR A 4 -6.55 -4.54 5.41
C TYR A 4 -6.64 -5.54 6.58
N PRO A 5 -6.23 -5.24 7.83
CA PRO A 5 -6.28 -6.21 8.92
C PRO A 5 -7.70 -6.73 9.20
N PHE A 6 -8.71 -5.87 9.12
CA PHE A 6 -10.09 -6.29 9.35
C PHE A 6 -10.65 -7.13 8.20
N LYS A 7 -10.19 -6.90 6.97
CA LYS A 7 -10.54 -7.76 5.83
C LYS A 7 -9.87 -9.12 5.94
N ALA A 8 -8.60 -9.15 6.37
CA ALA A 8 -7.87 -10.39 6.62
C ALA A 8 -8.53 -11.22 7.73
N ALA A 9 -8.87 -10.59 8.85
CA ALA A 9 -9.59 -11.22 9.95
C ALA A 9 -10.95 -11.76 9.51
N TRP A 10 -11.71 -10.98 8.73
CA TRP A 10 -12.99 -11.41 8.19
C TRP A 10 -12.86 -12.62 7.27
N LEU A 11 -11.89 -12.62 6.36
CA LEU A 11 -11.62 -13.77 5.47
C LEU A 11 -11.25 -15.02 6.28
N ARG A 12 -10.42 -14.85 7.30
CA ARG A 12 -10.02 -15.95 8.19
C ARG A 12 -11.20 -16.57 8.92
N GLU A 13 -12.14 -15.74 9.39
CA GLU A 13 -13.32 -16.19 10.14
C GLU A 13 -14.41 -16.78 9.22
N HIS A 14 -14.72 -16.12 8.11
CA HIS A 14 -15.90 -16.44 7.28
C HIS A 14 -15.56 -17.28 6.05
N GLU A 15 -14.30 -17.23 5.59
CA GLU A 15 -13.79 -17.95 4.42
C GLU A 15 -12.51 -18.74 4.77
N PRO A 16 -12.51 -19.57 5.84
CA PRO A 16 -11.29 -20.15 6.39
C PRO A 16 -10.53 -21.04 5.40
N GLU A 17 -11.24 -21.74 4.54
CA GLU A 17 -10.60 -22.57 3.50
C GLU A 17 -9.90 -21.72 2.44
N THR A 18 -10.52 -20.65 2.01
CA THR A 18 -9.95 -19.66 1.09
C THR A 18 -8.72 -19.02 1.73
N TYR A 19 -8.85 -18.54 2.97
CA TYR A 19 -7.74 -17.93 3.71
C TYR A 19 -6.55 -18.89 3.87
N ARG A 20 -6.80 -20.14 4.27
CA ARG A 20 -5.76 -21.16 4.46
C ARG A 20 -5.00 -21.49 3.16
N ARG A 21 -5.69 -21.51 2.02
CA ARG A 21 -5.11 -21.78 0.70
C ARG A 21 -4.44 -20.57 0.06
N THR A 22 -4.69 -19.36 0.57
CA THR A 22 -4.10 -18.13 0.06
C THR A 22 -2.61 -18.09 0.39
N ALA A 23 -1.77 -18.05 -0.62
CA ALA A 23 -0.32 -17.89 -0.47
C ALA A 23 0.06 -16.42 -0.20
N HIS A 24 -0.58 -15.48 -0.93
CA HIS A 24 -0.34 -14.06 -0.76
C HIS A 24 -1.65 -13.29 -0.65
N LEU A 25 -1.72 -12.40 0.32
CA LEU A 25 -2.81 -11.46 0.54
C LEU A 25 -2.25 -10.05 0.32
N VAL A 26 -2.58 -9.43 -0.81
CA VAL A 26 -1.94 -8.20 -1.29
C VAL A 26 -2.97 -7.17 -1.72
N ASP A 27 -2.57 -5.92 -1.80
CA ASP A 27 -3.38 -4.85 -2.39
C ASP A 27 -3.29 -4.88 -3.92
N ALA A 28 -4.26 -4.26 -4.59
CA ALA A 28 -4.37 -4.30 -6.05
C ALA A 28 -3.13 -3.78 -6.79
N PRO A 29 -2.47 -2.67 -6.39
CA PRO A 29 -1.23 -2.22 -7.03
C PRO A 29 -0.12 -3.26 -7.00
N ASP A 30 0.02 -3.98 -5.88
CA ASP A 30 1.06 -5.00 -5.69
C ASP A 30 0.79 -6.23 -6.55
N TRP A 31 -0.48 -6.60 -6.71
CA TRP A 31 -0.86 -7.67 -7.63
C TRP A 31 -0.56 -7.28 -9.09
N VAL A 32 -0.80 -6.03 -9.48
CA VAL A 32 -0.48 -5.55 -10.84
C VAL A 32 1.03 -5.61 -11.09
N THR A 33 1.85 -5.11 -10.17
CA THR A 33 3.32 -5.17 -10.31
C THR A 33 3.82 -6.62 -10.38
N TYR A 34 3.26 -7.53 -9.57
CA TYR A 34 3.54 -8.96 -9.68
C TYR A 34 3.19 -9.51 -11.07
N LYS A 35 2.01 -9.20 -11.61
CA LYS A 35 1.61 -9.67 -12.96
C LYS A 35 2.54 -9.16 -14.06
N LEU A 36 3.16 -8.03 -13.87
CA LEU A 36 4.11 -7.44 -14.83
C LEU A 36 5.52 -8.01 -14.67
N THR A 37 5.96 -8.30 -13.45
CA THR A 37 7.38 -8.62 -13.16
C THR A 37 7.62 -10.06 -12.70
N GLY A 38 6.62 -10.69 -12.09
CA GLY A 38 6.77 -11.96 -11.36
C GLY A 38 7.26 -11.81 -9.92
N GLU A 39 7.54 -10.57 -9.46
CA GLU A 39 8.08 -10.28 -8.14
C GLU A 39 6.99 -9.86 -7.17
N TRP A 40 6.93 -10.50 -6.00
CA TRP A 40 6.04 -10.10 -4.91
C TRP A 40 6.69 -9.01 -4.04
N THR A 41 5.99 -7.90 -3.90
CA THR A 41 6.37 -6.75 -3.05
C THR A 41 5.13 -6.13 -2.43
N THR A 42 5.32 -5.35 -1.38
CA THR A 42 4.28 -4.50 -0.80
C THR A 42 4.66 -3.04 -1.01
N ASN A 43 3.78 -2.22 -1.53
CA ASN A 43 4.05 -0.78 -1.65
C ASN A 43 3.90 -0.09 -0.30
N ILE A 44 4.80 0.87 -0.02
CA ILE A 44 4.79 1.62 1.25
C ILE A 44 3.48 2.38 1.49
N ASN A 45 2.82 2.86 0.44
CA ASN A 45 1.55 3.59 0.56
C ASN A 45 0.45 2.70 1.17
N SER A 46 0.22 1.51 0.61
CA SER A 46 -0.74 0.56 1.17
C SER A 46 -0.29 0.03 2.54
N ALA A 47 1.01 -0.25 2.71
CA ALA A 47 1.55 -0.74 3.97
C ALA A 47 1.31 0.27 5.11
N ALA A 48 1.68 1.53 4.91
CA ALA A 48 1.52 2.56 5.93
C ALA A 48 0.05 2.92 6.17
N ILE A 49 -0.69 3.23 5.10
CA ILE A 49 -2.03 3.82 5.23
C ILE A 49 -3.09 2.76 5.54
N ARG A 50 -2.98 1.55 4.98
CA ARG A 50 -4.02 0.52 5.10
C ARG A 50 -3.68 -0.64 6.03
N MET A 51 -2.37 -0.86 6.29
CA MET A 51 -1.88 -2.01 7.06
C MET A 51 -1.19 -1.60 8.37
N TYR A 52 -1.13 -0.29 8.67
CA TYR A 52 -0.49 0.29 9.86
C TYR A 52 1.02 0.04 9.99
N TYR A 53 1.70 -0.25 8.88
CA TYR A 53 3.15 -0.33 8.86
C TYR A 53 3.78 1.02 9.19
N ASN A 54 4.77 1.04 10.07
CA ASN A 54 5.47 2.26 10.45
C ASN A 54 6.95 1.97 10.71
N ARG A 55 7.83 2.46 9.82
CA ARG A 55 9.28 2.25 9.93
C ARG A 55 9.86 2.77 11.23
N ASP A 56 9.39 3.92 11.69
CA ASP A 56 9.90 4.57 12.91
C ASP A 56 9.51 3.81 14.18
N LYS A 57 8.47 2.99 14.11
CA LYS A 57 7.95 2.17 15.20
C LYS A 57 8.32 0.68 15.09
N GLY A 58 9.29 0.35 14.24
CA GLY A 58 9.78 -1.03 14.09
C GLY A 58 9.11 -1.85 12.98
N GLY A 59 8.27 -1.24 12.16
CA GLY A 59 7.65 -1.88 10.99
C GLY A 59 6.21 -2.33 11.23
N TRP A 60 5.95 -3.63 11.17
CA TRP A 60 4.60 -4.18 11.31
C TRP A 60 4.12 -4.17 12.76
N PRO A 61 2.86 -3.77 13.05
CA PRO A 61 2.29 -3.80 14.39
C PRO A 61 1.77 -5.21 14.73
N GLU A 62 2.68 -6.14 14.95
CA GLU A 62 2.38 -7.57 15.16
C GLU A 62 1.40 -7.79 16.31
N ASP A 63 1.63 -7.12 17.47
CA ASP A 63 0.76 -7.20 18.64
C ASP A 63 -0.71 -6.84 18.34
N PHE A 64 -0.91 -5.85 17.47
CA PHE A 64 -2.25 -5.45 17.04
C PHE A 64 -2.91 -6.55 16.22
N TYR A 65 -2.19 -7.13 15.26
CA TYR A 65 -2.71 -8.21 14.42
C TYR A 65 -2.97 -9.49 15.23
N GLU A 66 -2.14 -9.80 16.21
CA GLU A 66 -2.38 -10.88 17.16
C GLU A 66 -3.66 -10.65 17.96
N THR A 67 -3.83 -9.43 18.49
CA THR A 67 -5.03 -9.05 19.28
C THR A 67 -6.34 -9.24 18.51
N ILE A 68 -6.35 -8.95 17.21
CA ILE A 68 -7.54 -9.17 16.36
C ILE A 68 -7.60 -10.60 15.76
N GLY A 69 -6.71 -11.47 16.20
CA GLY A 69 -6.71 -12.89 15.84
C GLY A 69 -6.24 -13.20 14.43
N CYS A 70 -5.42 -12.36 13.81
CA CYS A 70 -4.87 -12.62 12.48
C CYS A 70 -3.35 -12.40 12.37
N GLY A 71 -2.58 -12.72 13.43
CA GLY A 71 -1.12 -12.63 13.42
C GLY A 71 -0.45 -13.48 12.32
N ASP A 72 -1.06 -14.58 11.93
CA ASP A 72 -0.61 -15.45 10.84
C ASP A 72 -0.71 -14.82 9.43
N VAL A 73 -1.29 -13.64 9.30
CA VAL A 73 -1.34 -12.92 8.01
C VAL A 73 0.03 -12.49 7.52
N PHE A 74 1.01 -12.31 8.42
CA PHE A 74 2.38 -11.95 8.02
C PHE A 74 3.07 -13.02 7.17
N ASP A 75 2.68 -14.29 7.30
CA ASP A 75 3.11 -15.35 6.39
C ASP A 75 2.59 -15.17 4.94
N LYS A 76 1.63 -14.26 4.75
CA LYS A 76 0.93 -14.01 3.48
C LYS A 76 1.20 -12.61 2.90
N ILE A 77 1.78 -11.71 3.68
CA ILE A 77 2.20 -10.39 3.21
C ILE A 77 3.61 -10.52 2.61
N PRO A 78 3.85 -10.01 1.38
CA PRO A 78 5.21 -9.97 0.85
C PRO A 78 6.18 -9.20 1.75
N GLU A 79 7.32 -9.80 2.08
CA GLU A 79 8.30 -9.23 3.03
C GLU A 79 8.91 -7.89 2.58
N ARG A 80 9.08 -7.72 1.26
CA ARG A 80 9.74 -6.53 0.70
C ARG A 80 8.78 -5.36 0.62
N VAL A 81 8.83 -4.46 1.60
CA VAL A 81 8.13 -3.17 1.53
C VAL A 81 9.00 -2.17 0.78
N LEU A 82 8.51 -1.67 -0.36
CA LEU A 82 9.25 -0.78 -1.25
C LEU A 82 8.65 0.63 -1.28
N ASP A 83 9.53 1.61 -1.35
CA ASP A 83 9.16 3.01 -1.56
C ASP A 83 8.58 3.21 -2.97
N LEU A 84 7.71 4.22 -3.10
CA LEU A 84 7.09 4.56 -4.37
C LEU A 84 8.13 4.91 -5.43
N GLY A 85 7.91 4.44 -6.64
CA GLY A 85 8.85 4.66 -7.75
C GLY A 85 10.10 3.77 -7.73
N THR A 86 10.33 3.00 -6.66
CA THR A 86 11.45 2.03 -6.63
C THR A 86 11.21 0.92 -7.64
N PRO A 87 12.21 0.51 -8.43
CA PRO A 87 12.06 -0.60 -9.34
C PRO A 87 11.75 -1.91 -8.58
N VAL A 88 10.60 -2.51 -8.89
CA VAL A 88 10.21 -3.84 -8.40
C VAL A 88 10.99 -4.93 -9.13
N GLY A 89 11.11 -4.77 -10.45
CA GLY A 89 11.76 -5.68 -11.36
C GLY A 89 11.64 -5.16 -12.80
N THR A 90 11.68 -6.07 -13.75
CA THR A 90 11.52 -5.74 -15.17
C THR A 90 10.30 -6.42 -15.77
N LEU A 91 9.72 -5.81 -16.80
CA LEU A 91 8.58 -6.34 -17.53
C LEU A 91 8.93 -7.70 -18.14
N GLY A 92 8.21 -8.74 -17.73
CA GLY A 92 8.38 -10.10 -18.21
C GLY A 92 7.98 -10.25 -19.68
N THR A 93 8.44 -11.32 -20.32
CA THR A 93 8.18 -11.58 -21.76
C THR A 93 6.68 -11.72 -22.06
N ILE A 94 5.94 -12.46 -21.26
CA ILE A 94 4.50 -12.69 -21.50
C ILE A 94 3.70 -11.40 -21.35
N PRO A 95 3.78 -10.65 -20.22
CA PRO A 95 3.06 -9.39 -20.13
C PRO A 95 3.52 -8.36 -21.18
N ALA A 96 4.80 -8.34 -21.55
CA ALA A 96 5.28 -7.46 -22.61
C ALA A 96 4.59 -7.74 -23.96
N GLN A 97 4.45 -9.01 -24.33
CA GLN A 97 3.74 -9.41 -25.55
C GLN A 97 2.26 -8.99 -25.53
N LEU A 98 1.57 -9.21 -24.40
CA LEU A 98 0.16 -8.84 -24.22
C LEU A 98 -0.07 -7.33 -24.31
N LEU A 99 0.90 -6.53 -23.86
CA LEU A 99 0.84 -5.07 -23.86
C LEU A 99 1.40 -4.42 -25.12
N GLY A 100 2.01 -5.18 -26.04
CA GLY A 100 2.69 -4.64 -27.22
C GLY A 100 3.95 -3.85 -26.87
N LEU A 101 4.60 -4.18 -25.74
CA LEU A 101 5.80 -3.52 -25.24
C LEU A 101 7.03 -4.43 -25.37
N ARG A 102 8.22 -3.83 -25.19
CA ARG A 102 9.46 -4.61 -25.13
C ARG A 102 9.64 -5.23 -23.74
N PRO A 103 10.05 -6.50 -23.61
CA PRO A 103 10.44 -7.07 -22.32
C PRO A 103 11.68 -6.35 -21.75
N GLY A 104 11.85 -6.44 -20.43
CA GLY A 104 13.01 -5.85 -19.77
C GLY A 104 12.87 -4.36 -19.40
N ILE A 105 11.75 -3.72 -19.71
CA ILE A 105 11.45 -2.35 -19.24
C ILE A 105 11.34 -2.37 -17.71
N PRO A 106 11.98 -1.44 -16.98
CA PRO A 106 11.82 -1.33 -15.54
C PRO A 106 10.35 -1.07 -15.16
N VAL A 107 9.87 -1.77 -14.12
CA VAL A 107 8.54 -1.59 -13.54
C VAL A 107 8.73 -1.04 -12.13
N ALA A 108 8.25 0.17 -11.90
CA ALA A 108 8.32 0.83 -10.61
C ALA A 108 7.17 0.42 -9.67
N GLN A 109 7.43 0.50 -8.36
CA GLN A 109 6.40 0.32 -7.35
C GLN A 109 5.35 1.42 -7.46
N GLY A 110 4.10 1.01 -7.60
CA GLY A 110 2.94 1.88 -7.68
C GLY A 110 2.31 2.17 -6.31
N LEU A 111 1.14 2.81 -6.35
CA LEU A 111 0.37 3.19 -5.17
C LEU A 111 -1.12 3.26 -5.52
N ALA A 112 -1.97 3.51 -4.52
CA ALA A 112 -3.39 3.71 -4.75
C ALA A 112 -3.65 5.06 -5.47
N ASP A 113 -4.73 5.11 -6.26
CA ASP A 113 -5.08 6.16 -7.22
C ASP A 113 -5.21 7.58 -6.60
N ALA A 114 -5.80 7.68 -5.42
CA ALA A 114 -5.95 8.98 -4.74
C ALA A 114 -4.58 9.63 -4.46
N TRP A 115 -3.62 8.87 -3.97
CA TRP A 115 -2.27 9.39 -3.69
C TRP A 115 -1.42 9.54 -4.96
N ALA A 116 -1.69 8.74 -6.00
CA ALA A 116 -1.15 9.01 -7.33
C ALA A 116 -1.64 10.36 -7.86
N GLY A 117 -2.93 10.67 -7.64
CA GLY A 117 -3.50 12.00 -7.93
C GLY A 117 -2.83 13.12 -7.14
N GLN A 118 -2.55 12.92 -5.85
CA GLN A 118 -1.82 13.89 -5.02
C GLN A 118 -0.43 14.19 -5.61
N ILE A 119 0.32 13.15 -6.01
CA ILE A 119 1.62 13.30 -6.68
C ILE A 119 1.47 14.07 -7.99
N GLY A 120 0.47 13.69 -8.81
CA GLY A 120 0.19 14.35 -10.08
C GLY A 120 -0.16 15.83 -9.96
N LEU A 121 -0.75 16.24 -8.84
CA LEU A 121 -1.04 17.64 -8.50
C LEU A 121 0.17 18.38 -7.91
N GLY A 122 1.28 17.70 -7.68
CA GLY A 122 2.49 18.31 -7.09
C GLY A 122 2.37 18.60 -5.59
N VAL A 123 1.42 18.02 -4.87
CA VAL A 123 1.24 18.19 -3.42
C VAL A 123 2.19 17.24 -2.67
N LEU A 124 3.46 17.61 -2.65
CA LEU A 124 4.56 16.79 -2.13
C LEU A 124 5.24 17.38 -0.89
N SER A 125 4.77 18.54 -0.44
CA SER A 125 5.35 19.25 0.70
C SER A 125 4.25 19.80 1.62
N PRO A 126 4.55 20.03 2.90
CA PRO A 126 3.62 20.68 3.83
C PRO A 126 3.12 22.04 3.33
N GLY A 127 1.90 22.38 3.73
CA GLY A 127 1.27 23.68 3.40
C GLY A 127 0.35 23.66 2.19
N SER A 128 0.24 22.52 1.50
CA SER A 128 -0.71 22.32 0.41
C SER A 128 -1.51 21.02 0.60
N MET A 129 -2.74 21.02 0.10
CA MET A 129 -3.61 19.83 0.14
C MET A 129 -4.18 19.56 -1.25
N ALA A 130 -4.37 18.29 -1.55
CA ALA A 130 -5.06 17.81 -2.75
C ALA A 130 -6.47 17.36 -2.39
N LEU A 131 -7.46 17.80 -3.15
CA LEU A 131 -8.81 17.25 -3.12
C LEU A 131 -9.00 16.34 -4.33
N ILE A 132 -9.02 15.06 -4.10
CA ILE A 132 -9.27 14.03 -5.11
C ILE A 132 -10.75 13.69 -5.09
N THR A 133 -11.45 13.98 -6.17
CA THR A 133 -12.90 13.77 -6.29
C THR A 133 -13.23 12.61 -7.21
N GLY A 134 -14.06 11.71 -6.74
CA GLY A 134 -14.54 10.54 -7.49
C GLY A 134 -15.85 10.04 -6.88
N SER A 135 -16.04 8.76 -6.79
CA SER A 135 -17.16 8.15 -6.03
C SER A 135 -17.11 8.48 -4.54
N SER A 136 -15.94 8.77 -4.04
CA SER A 136 -15.70 9.40 -2.74
C SER A 136 -14.80 10.64 -2.90
N HIS A 137 -14.64 11.41 -1.84
CA HIS A 137 -13.74 12.56 -1.81
C HIS A 137 -12.63 12.29 -0.79
N VAL A 138 -11.38 12.43 -1.24
CA VAL A 138 -10.19 12.32 -0.38
C VAL A 138 -9.50 13.66 -0.35
N LEU A 139 -9.41 14.24 0.83
CA LEU A 139 -8.58 15.42 1.09
C LEU A 139 -7.29 14.92 1.73
N THR A 140 -6.15 15.17 1.09
CA THR A 140 -4.87 14.64 1.52
C THR A 140 -3.75 15.64 1.34
N GLY A 141 -2.71 15.56 2.15
CA GLY A 141 -1.55 16.44 2.10
C GLY A 141 -0.35 15.80 2.79
N GLN A 142 0.72 16.59 2.91
CA GLN A 142 1.93 16.20 3.62
C GLN A 142 2.13 17.06 4.87
N SER A 143 2.74 16.48 5.90
CA SER A 143 3.11 17.16 7.14
C SER A 143 4.48 16.68 7.61
N ASP A 144 5.28 17.58 8.18
CA ASP A 144 6.55 17.24 8.83
C ASP A 144 6.35 16.69 10.25
N THR A 145 5.14 16.77 10.78
CA THR A 145 4.78 16.29 12.12
C THR A 145 3.55 15.41 12.09
N GLU A 146 3.48 14.50 13.04
CA GLU A 146 2.30 13.65 13.21
C GLU A 146 1.12 14.51 13.69
N ILE A 147 0.04 14.58 12.89
CA ILE A 147 -1.14 15.39 13.17
C ILE A 147 -2.30 14.47 13.51
N HIS A 148 -2.92 14.73 14.66
CA HIS A 148 -4.14 14.07 15.08
C HIS A 148 -5.20 15.11 15.45
N GLY A 149 -6.46 14.81 15.17
CA GLY A 149 -7.56 15.69 15.52
C GLY A 149 -8.89 15.23 14.96
N GLN A 150 -9.94 15.91 15.40
CA GLN A 150 -11.27 15.64 14.86
C GLN A 150 -11.31 15.97 13.36
N GLY A 151 -11.78 15.04 12.54
CA GLY A 151 -11.88 15.18 11.10
C GLY A 151 -10.66 14.66 10.32
N PHE A 152 -9.56 14.32 11.00
CA PHE A 152 -8.43 13.63 10.38
C PHE A 152 -8.66 12.11 10.37
N PHE A 153 -8.38 11.50 9.23
CA PHE A 153 -8.47 10.05 9.07
C PHE A 153 -7.27 9.34 9.69
N GLY A 154 -6.10 9.98 9.63
CA GLY A 154 -4.86 9.52 10.21
C GLY A 154 -3.67 10.35 9.75
N ALA A 155 -2.50 10.04 10.32
CA ALA A 155 -1.20 10.53 9.90
C ALA A 155 -0.29 9.30 9.69
N TYR A 156 0.21 9.13 8.48
CA TYR A 156 0.88 7.90 8.03
C TYR A 156 2.29 8.20 7.57
N THR A 157 3.28 7.69 8.29
CA THR A 157 4.69 7.88 7.96
C THR A 157 5.02 7.25 6.60
N ASP A 158 5.74 7.99 5.77
CA ASP A 158 6.21 7.55 4.44
C ASP A 158 5.10 7.17 3.44
N GLY A 159 3.85 7.44 3.74
CA GLY A 159 2.72 6.99 2.90
C GLY A 159 2.79 7.46 1.45
N VAL A 160 3.34 8.67 1.21
CA VAL A 160 3.61 9.22 -0.12
C VAL A 160 5.04 9.71 -0.22
N MET A 161 5.47 10.59 0.68
CA MET A 161 6.82 11.17 0.67
C MET A 161 7.65 10.60 1.81
N PRO A 162 8.87 10.07 1.53
CA PRO A 162 9.77 9.58 2.57
C PRO A 162 10.10 10.65 3.62
N GLY A 163 10.04 10.28 4.89
CA GLY A 163 10.33 11.17 6.02
C GLY A 163 9.22 12.18 6.34
N GLN A 164 8.06 12.07 5.71
CA GLN A 164 6.88 12.91 5.99
C GLN A 164 5.67 12.07 6.39
N TYR A 165 4.71 12.73 7.00
CA TYR A 165 3.40 12.15 7.28
C TYR A 165 2.43 12.51 6.15
N THR A 166 1.79 11.49 5.58
CA THR A 166 0.62 11.67 4.71
C THR A 166 -0.63 11.77 5.58
N VAL A 167 -1.41 12.82 5.43
CA VAL A 167 -2.60 13.13 6.23
C VAL A 167 -3.83 13.26 5.36
#